data_eab2f26dcbb84396c842b08cf36ec7e3
#
_entry.id   eab2f26dcbb84396c842b08cf36ec7e3
#
_cell.length_a   1.000
_cell.length_b   1.000
_cell.length_c   1.000
_cell.angle_alpha   90.00
_cell.angle_beta   90.00
_cell.angle_gamma   90.00
#
_symmetry.space_group_name_H-M   'P 1'
#
loop_
_entity.id
_entity.type
_entity.pdbx_description
1 polymer ?
#
loop_
_entity_poly.entity_id
_entity_poly.type
_entity_poly.pdbx_seq_one_letter_code
_entity_poly.pdbx_strand_id
1 'polypeptide(L)'
;MHMNLFLKQLTHLVEDEENIIANLSNTSAFLNEILDEINWVGFYLFDGKELILGPFQGKVACIHIPLEKGVCGYAARHKKVIRVDDVHQFEGHIACDSQSRSEIVLPILVNDELKGVLDIDSPSYKRFTIEDENFLKEIVHIIETKIFM
;
A
#
# COMPACT_ATOMS: atom_id res chain seq x y z
N MET A 1 17.22 6.86 -7.03
CA MET A 1 16.84 5.80 -6.07
C MET A 1 17.40 4.46 -6.53
N HIS A 2 18.03 3.72 -5.64
CA HIS A 2 18.62 2.41 -5.96
C HIS A 2 17.57 1.30 -5.87
N MET A 3 16.65 1.28 -6.81
CA MET A 3 15.47 0.40 -6.78
C MET A 3 15.82 -1.09 -6.69
N ASN A 4 16.77 -1.55 -7.51
CA ASN A 4 17.17 -2.95 -7.49
C ASN A 4 17.76 -3.38 -6.14
N LEU A 5 18.52 -2.50 -5.50
CA LEU A 5 19.08 -2.76 -4.18
C LEU A 5 17.95 -2.88 -3.14
N PHE A 6 16.98 -1.98 -3.19
CA PHE A 6 15.85 -2.00 -2.27
C PHE A 6 14.99 -3.26 -2.43
N LEU A 7 14.80 -3.74 -3.64
CA LEU A 7 14.07 -4.99 -3.88
C LEU A 7 14.80 -6.17 -3.26
N LYS A 8 16.13 -6.23 -3.38
CA LYS A 8 16.94 -7.28 -2.75
C LYS A 8 16.87 -7.20 -1.23
N GLN A 9 16.97 -5.98 -0.69
CA GLN A 9 16.90 -5.77 0.77
C GLN A 9 15.56 -6.22 1.33
N LEU A 10 14.45 -5.87 0.66
CA LEU A 10 13.14 -6.32 1.10
C LEU A 10 13.01 -7.84 1.05
N THR A 11 13.47 -8.46 -0.04
CA THR A 11 13.43 -9.91 -0.17
C THR A 11 14.16 -10.59 1.01
N HIS A 12 15.37 -10.14 1.33
CA HIS A 12 16.13 -10.69 2.46
C HIS A 12 15.44 -10.44 3.80
N LEU A 13 14.78 -9.30 3.94
CA LEU A 13 14.10 -8.95 5.19
C LEU A 13 12.96 -9.91 5.52
N VAL A 14 12.25 -10.40 4.51
CA VAL A 14 11.00 -11.16 4.72
C VAL A 14 11.11 -12.66 4.41
N GLU A 15 12.14 -13.11 3.68
CA GLU A 15 12.16 -14.47 3.13
C GLU A 15 12.25 -15.60 4.18
N ASP A 16 12.83 -15.32 5.34
CA ASP A 16 13.03 -16.34 6.37
C ASP A 16 12.00 -16.25 7.51
N GLU A 17 11.03 -15.37 7.41
CA GLU A 17 9.99 -15.18 8.41
C GLU A 17 8.63 -15.61 7.87
N GLU A 18 7.91 -16.45 8.63
CA GLU A 18 6.59 -16.94 8.23
C GLU A 18 5.44 -16.09 8.78
N ASN A 19 5.68 -15.26 9.79
CA ASN A 19 4.62 -14.46 10.40
C ASN A 19 4.24 -13.29 9.50
N ILE A 20 3.00 -13.29 9.00
CA ILE A 20 2.50 -12.28 8.08
C ILE A 20 2.52 -10.88 8.71
N ILE A 21 2.06 -10.75 9.94
CA ILE A 21 1.98 -9.44 10.61
C ILE A 21 3.38 -8.86 10.84
N ALA A 22 4.33 -9.68 11.28
CA ALA A 22 5.71 -9.24 11.46
C ALA A 22 6.32 -8.77 10.14
N ASN A 23 6.12 -9.54 9.07
CA ASN A 23 6.62 -9.18 7.74
C ASN A 23 5.98 -7.91 7.19
N LEU A 24 4.68 -7.74 7.33
CA LEU A 24 4.00 -6.51 6.89
C LEU A 24 4.43 -5.31 7.73
N SER A 25 4.66 -5.51 9.02
CA SER A 25 5.15 -4.43 9.90
C SER A 25 6.54 -3.96 9.46
N ASN A 26 7.45 -4.88 9.21
CA ASN A 26 8.79 -4.54 8.74
C ASN A 26 8.78 -3.98 7.33
N THR A 27 7.90 -4.45 6.46
CA THR A 27 7.75 -3.89 5.11
C THR A 27 7.25 -2.45 5.18
N SER A 28 6.29 -2.16 6.06
CA SER A 28 5.81 -0.77 6.27
C SER A 28 6.94 0.14 6.73
N ALA A 29 7.72 -0.30 7.71
CA ALA A 29 8.84 0.46 8.23
C ALA A 29 9.92 0.67 7.16
N PHE A 30 10.23 -0.37 6.38
CA PHE A 30 11.19 -0.30 5.29
C PHE A 30 10.79 0.72 4.23
N LEU A 31 9.53 0.67 3.77
CA LEU A 31 9.04 1.61 2.78
C LEU A 31 9.01 3.04 3.32
N ASN A 32 8.65 3.21 4.59
CA ASN A 32 8.67 4.52 5.22
C ASN A 32 10.09 5.11 5.26
N GLU A 33 11.09 4.25 5.40
CA GLU A 33 12.49 4.66 5.46
C GLU A 33 13.04 5.05 4.09
N ILE A 34 12.69 4.32 3.03
CA ILE A 34 13.28 4.54 1.69
C ILE A 34 12.50 5.52 0.82
N LEU A 35 11.22 5.80 1.12
CA LEU A 35 10.39 6.71 0.32
C LEU A 35 10.36 8.10 0.95
N ASP A 36 10.75 9.12 0.18
CA ASP A 36 10.67 10.51 0.60
C ASP A 36 9.29 11.09 0.34
N GLU A 37 8.94 12.14 1.07
CA GLU A 37 7.71 12.92 0.89
C GLU A 37 6.44 12.08 0.96
N ILE A 38 6.39 11.15 1.92
CA ILE A 38 5.18 10.42 2.25
C ILE A 38 4.78 10.73 3.68
N ASN A 39 3.48 10.68 3.98
CA ASN A 39 2.99 10.89 5.34
C ASN A 39 2.33 9.63 5.91
N TRP A 40 2.11 8.61 5.10
CA TRP A 40 1.52 7.35 5.55
C TRP A 40 1.88 6.23 4.59
N VAL A 41 2.21 5.05 5.11
CA VAL A 41 2.43 3.84 4.31
C VAL A 41 2.02 2.62 5.13
N GLY A 42 1.19 1.78 4.53
CA GLY A 42 0.75 0.59 5.24
C GLY A 42 -0.22 -0.26 4.46
N PHE A 43 -0.82 -1.18 5.19
CA PHE A 43 -1.64 -2.23 4.61
C PHE A 43 -3.05 -2.20 5.17
N TYR A 44 -4.02 -2.40 4.29
CA TYR A 44 -5.37 -2.77 4.65
C TYR A 44 -5.58 -4.21 4.19
N LEU A 45 -6.03 -5.07 5.08
CA LEU A 45 -6.19 -6.49 4.81
C LEU A 45 -7.66 -6.81 4.54
N PHE A 46 -7.90 -7.66 3.54
CA PHE A 46 -9.26 -8.04 3.16
C PHE A 46 -9.73 -9.20 4.02
N ASP A 47 -10.87 -9.02 4.70
CA ASP A 47 -11.44 -10.03 5.59
C ASP A 47 -12.51 -10.91 4.91
N GLY A 48 -12.68 -10.76 3.59
CA GLY A 48 -13.73 -11.43 2.81
C GLY A 48 -14.91 -10.52 2.51
N LYS A 49 -15.00 -9.37 3.16
CA LYS A 49 -16.10 -8.43 3.02
C LYS A 49 -15.65 -6.98 2.85
N GLU A 50 -14.70 -6.55 3.66
CA GLU A 50 -14.17 -5.19 3.64
C GLU A 50 -12.67 -5.18 3.93
N LEU A 51 -12.06 -4.02 3.81
CA LEU A 51 -10.66 -3.81 4.17
C LEU A 51 -10.56 -3.39 5.63
N ILE A 52 -9.66 -4.04 6.36
CA ILE A 52 -9.40 -3.75 7.78
C ILE A 52 -7.97 -3.26 7.92
N LEU A 53 -7.76 -2.21 8.71
CA LEU A 53 -6.44 -1.65 8.97
C LEU A 53 -5.48 -2.72 9.48
N GLY A 54 -4.35 -2.85 8.80
CA GLY A 54 -3.24 -3.72 9.17
C GLY A 54 -2.02 -2.92 9.59
N PRO A 55 -0.81 -3.50 9.51
CA PRO A 55 0.42 -2.80 9.89
C PRO A 55 0.68 -1.57 9.02
N PHE A 56 1.11 -0.48 9.66
CA PHE A 56 1.37 0.78 8.97
C PHE A 56 2.35 1.66 9.74
N GLN A 57 2.83 2.71 9.05
CA GLN A 57 3.61 3.80 9.62
C GLN A 57 2.92 5.11 9.28
N GLY A 58 2.64 5.93 10.29
CA GLY A 58 1.96 7.22 10.12
C GLY A 58 0.98 7.50 11.23
N LYS A 59 0.10 8.48 11.02
CA LYS A 59 -0.93 8.84 11.99
C LYS A 59 -2.04 7.80 12.02
N VAL A 60 -2.82 7.81 13.11
CA VAL A 60 -3.99 6.93 13.22
C VAL A 60 -4.87 7.04 11.98
N ALA A 61 -5.46 5.92 11.59
CA ALA A 61 -6.16 5.81 10.32
C ALA A 61 -7.55 5.18 10.49
N CYS A 62 -8.35 5.22 9.42
CA CYS A 62 -9.63 4.53 9.39
C CYS A 62 -9.41 3.04 9.58
N ILE A 63 -10.27 2.38 10.37
CA ILE A 63 -10.11 0.95 10.67
C ILE A 63 -10.82 0.08 9.64
N HIS A 64 -12.03 0.47 9.24
CA HIS A 64 -12.86 -0.28 8.31
C HIS A 64 -13.07 0.52 7.02
N ILE A 65 -12.73 -0.06 5.89
CA ILE A 65 -12.96 0.56 4.57
C ILE A 65 -13.82 -0.37 3.72
N PRO A 66 -15.07 0.02 3.46
CA PRO A 66 -15.93 -0.73 2.53
C PRO A 66 -15.37 -0.70 1.11
N LEU A 67 -15.57 -1.77 0.35
CA LEU A 67 -15.06 -1.82 -1.03
C LEU A 67 -15.70 -0.78 -1.95
N GLU A 68 -16.85 -0.24 -1.56
CA GLU A 68 -17.58 0.76 -2.34
C GLU A 68 -17.01 2.18 -2.18
N LYS A 69 -16.06 2.41 -1.25
CA LYS A 69 -15.64 3.77 -0.88
C LYS A 69 -14.14 3.97 -0.96
N GLY A 70 -13.76 5.17 -1.37
CA GLY A 70 -12.39 5.67 -1.35
C GLY A 70 -11.47 5.03 -2.38
N VAL A 71 -10.22 5.48 -2.38
CA VAL A 71 -9.20 4.98 -3.30
C VAL A 71 -8.87 3.51 -3.00
N CYS A 72 -8.69 3.17 -1.72
CA CYS A 72 -8.41 1.80 -1.30
C CYS A 72 -9.53 0.84 -1.70
N GLY A 73 -10.79 1.22 -1.44
CA GLY A 73 -11.93 0.40 -1.83
C GLY A 73 -12.03 0.20 -3.32
N TYR A 74 -11.79 1.27 -4.09
CA TYR A 74 -11.80 1.21 -5.55
C TYR A 74 -10.72 0.25 -6.08
N ALA A 75 -9.49 0.41 -5.61
CA ALA A 75 -8.37 -0.44 -6.02
C ALA A 75 -8.64 -1.91 -5.69
N ALA A 76 -9.15 -2.18 -4.49
CA ALA A 76 -9.48 -3.54 -4.05
C ALA A 76 -10.59 -4.16 -4.90
N ARG A 77 -11.68 -3.43 -5.10
CA ARG A 77 -12.87 -3.91 -5.85
C ARG A 77 -12.52 -4.22 -7.31
N HIS A 78 -11.72 -3.36 -7.94
CA HIS A 78 -11.35 -3.52 -9.34
C HIS A 78 -10.05 -4.32 -9.54
N LYS A 79 -9.35 -4.66 -8.47
CA LYS A 79 -8.06 -5.38 -8.51
C LYS A 79 -7.06 -4.67 -9.43
N LYS A 80 -6.97 -3.35 -9.29
CA LYS A 80 -6.12 -2.49 -10.12
C LYS A 80 -5.32 -1.53 -9.27
N VAL A 81 -4.11 -1.21 -9.71
CA VAL A 81 -3.33 -0.12 -9.14
C VAL A 81 -4.01 1.20 -9.48
N ILE A 82 -4.20 2.05 -8.46
CA ILE A 82 -4.79 3.37 -8.62
C ILE A 82 -3.79 4.41 -8.12
N ARG A 83 -3.41 5.32 -8.99
CA ARG A 83 -2.50 6.41 -8.70
C ARG A 83 -3.25 7.73 -8.84
N VAL A 84 -3.36 8.49 -7.75
CA VAL A 84 -4.17 9.70 -7.68
C VAL A 84 -3.27 10.90 -7.44
N ASP A 85 -3.26 11.83 -8.38
CA ASP A 85 -2.43 13.04 -8.31
C ASP A 85 -2.98 14.07 -7.32
N ASP A 86 -4.30 14.12 -7.15
CA ASP A 86 -4.99 15.00 -6.22
C ASP A 86 -6.19 14.26 -5.62
N VAL A 87 -6.08 13.88 -4.36
CA VAL A 87 -7.12 13.10 -3.67
C VAL A 87 -8.46 13.86 -3.55
N HIS A 88 -8.42 15.19 -3.56
CA HIS A 88 -9.64 16.01 -3.46
C HIS A 88 -10.49 15.92 -4.73
N GLN A 89 -9.91 15.46 -5.84
CA GLN A 89 -10.60 15.25 -7.11
C GLN A 89 -11.07 13.82 -7.31
N PHE A 90 -10.72 12.91 -6.39
CA PHE A 90 -11.16 11.51 -6.48
C PHE A 90 -12.56 11.38 -5.87
N GLU A 91 -13.52 10.95 -6.68
CA GLU A 91 -14.89 10.76 -6.25
C GLU A 91 -14.99 9.67 -5.17
N GLY A 92 -15.62 10.02 -4.04
CA GLY A 92 -15.78 9.09 -2.92
C GLY A 92 -14.57 8.97 -2.02
N HIS A 93 -13.58 9.87 -2.16
CA HIS A 93 -12.40 9.86 -1.30
C HIS A 93 -12.76 9.94 0.18
N ILE A 94 -12.13 9.08 0.99
CA ILE A 94 -12.26 9.09 2.45
C ILE A 94 -11.03 9.80 3.01
N ALA A 95 -11.23 10.95 3.66
CA ALA A 95 -10.14 11.72 4.24
C ALA A 95 -9.80 11.18 5.64
N CYS A 96 -9.01 10.10 5.71
CA CYS A 96 -8.51 9.56 6.98
C CYS A 96 -7.32 10.35 7.53
N ASP A 97 -6.58 11.06 6.67
CA ASP A 97 -5.54 12.01 7.03
C ASP A 97 -5.72 13.26 6.19
N SER A 98 -6.03 14.39 6.84
CA SER A 98 -6.27 15.66 6.15
C SER A 98 -5.01 16.24 5.47
N GLN A 99 -3.82 15.71 5.78
CA GLN A 99 -2.56 16.15 5.17
C GLN A 99 -2.27 15.49 3.84
N SER A 100 -2.96 14.40 3.52
CA SER A 100 -2.74 13.68 2.27
C SER A 100 -3.27 14.45 1.07
N ARG A 101 -2.45 14.58 0.02
CA ARG A 101 -2.79 15.28 -1.20
C ARG A 101 -2.71 14.41 -2.44
N SER A 102 -1.80 13.43 -2.46
CA SER A 102 -1.75 12.40 -3.49
C SER A 102 -1.62 11.03 -2.85
N GLU A 103 -1.96 10.00 -3.60
CA GLU A 103 -2.05 8.64 -3.07
C GLU A 103 -1.79 7.61 -4.16
N ILE A 104 -1.19 6.49 -3.79
CA ILE A 104 -1.13 5.31 -4.64
C ILE A 104 -1.58 4.10 -3.83
N VAL A 105 -2.44 3.29 -4.42
CA VAL A 105 -2.95 2.06 -3.81
C VAL A 105 -2.72 0.90 -4.77
N LEU A 106 -2.10 -0.17 -4.26
CA LEU A 106 -1.80 -1.35 -5.06
C LEU A 106 -2.47 -2.57 -4.41
N PRO A 107 -3.32 -3.29 -5.15
CA PRO A 107 -3.94 -4.51 -4.61
C PRO A 107 -2.90 -5.62 -4.47
N ILE A 108 -3.07 -6.44 -3.46
CA ILE A 108 -2.25 -7.63 -3.20
C ILE A 108 -3.09 -8.84 -3.57
N LEU A 109 -2.66 -9.56 -4.62
CA LEU A 109 -3.42 -10.67 -5.19
C LEU A 109 -2.56 -11.95 -5.17
N VAL A 110 -3.17 -13.04 -4.73
CA VAL A 110 -2.54 -14.37 -4.78
C VAL A 110 -3.51 -15.30 -5.47
N ASN A 111 -3.12 -15.85 -6.61
CA ASN A 111 -3.99 -16.66 -7.47
C ASN A 111 -5.30 -15.92 -7.79
N ASP A 112 -5.19 -14.62 -8.09
CA ASP A 112 -6.29 -13.71 -8.38
C ASP A 112 -7.24 -13.45 -7.20
N GLU A 113 -6.89 -13.93 -6.01
CA GLU A 113 -7.64 -13.64 -4.79
C GLU A 113 -7.09 -12.41 -4.09
N LEU A 114 -7.96 -11.49 -3.71
CA LEU A 114 -7.59 -10.29 -2.98
C LEU A 114 -7.19 -10.63 -1.54
N LYS A 115 -5.99 -10.24 -1.14
CA LYS A 115 -5.50 -10.35 0.24
C LYS A 115 -5.56 -9.03 0.99
N GLY A 116 -5.50 -7.93 0.26
CA GLY A 116 -5.51 -6.59 0.82
C GLY A 116 -4.95 -5.59 -0.17
N VAL A 117 -4.57 -4.43 0.33
CA VAL A 117 -3.92 -3.39 -0.47
C VAL A 117 -2.72 -2.82 0.28
N LEU A 118 -1.74 -2.35 -0.49
CA LEU A 118 -0.69 -1.46 -0.02
C LEU A 118 -1.12 -0.04 -0.34
N ASP A 119 -1.20 0.82 0.67
CA ASP A 119 -1.64 2.21 0.55
C ASP A 119 -0.50 3.14 0.96
N ILE A 120 -0.19 4.12 0.11
CA ILE A 120 0.85 5.11 0.38
C ILE A 120 0.29 6.49 0.07
N ASP A 121 0.41 7.41 1.03
CA ASP A 121 -0.09 8.77 0.93
C ASP A 121 1.06 9.77 1.01
N SER A 122 0.91 10.89 0.30
CA SER A 122 1.87 11.99 0.31
C SER A 122 1.20 13.32 0.64
N PRO A 123 1.89 14.22 1.36
CA PRO A 123 1.41 15.58 1.58
C PRO A 123 1.64 16.48 0.36
N SER A 124 2.21 15.95 -0.71
CA SER A 124 2.47 16.68 -1.96
C SER A 124 1.55 16.20 -3.07
N TYR A 125 1.12 17.12 -3.94
CA TYR A 125 0.39 16.73 -5.15
C TYR A 125 1.32 16.00 -6.12
N LYS A 126 0.79 15.05 -6.86
CA LYS A 126 1.50 14.34 -7.95
C LYS A 126 2.81 13.69 -7.49
N ARG A 127 2.86 13.24 -6.23
CA ARG A 127 4.09 12.65 -5.67
C ARG A 127 4.50 11.36 -6.39
N PHE A 128 3.51 10.56 -6.78
CA PHE A 128 3.80 9.23 -7.32
C PHE A 128 3.86 9.26 -8.84
N THR A 129 5.02 8.91 -9.40
CA THR A 129 5.25 8.84 -10.84
C THR A 129 4.98 7.44 -11.35
N ILE A 130 5.00 7.28 -12.69
CA ILE A 130 4.90 5.94 -13.29
C ILE A 130 6.09 5.04 -12.88
N GLU A 131 7.26 5.64 -12.65
CA GLU A 131 8.44 4.89 -12.19
C GLU A 131 8.23 4.40 -10.76
N ASP A 132 7.65 5.22 -9.89
CA ASP A 132 7.27 4.82 -8.53
C ASP A 132 6.25 3.67 -8.58
N GLU A 133 5.26 3.79 -9.44
CA GLU A 133 4.25 2.74 -9.60
C GLU A 133 4.88 1.42 -10.03
N ASN A 134 5.79 1.45 -11.00
CA ASN A 134 6.47 0.24 -11.47
C ASN A 134 7.33 -0.39 -10.38
N PHE A 135 8.05 0.41 -9.62
CA PHE A 135 8.84 -0.06 -8.48
C PHE A 135 7.94 -0.69 -7.41
N LEU A 136 6.85 -0.02 -7.07
CA LEU A 136 5.93 -0.51 -6.04
C LEU A 136 5.18 -1.77 -6.48
N LYS A 137 4.93 -1.94 -7.78
CA LYS A 137 4.40 -3.20 -8.32
C LYS A 137 5.36 -4.36 -8.05
N GLU A 138 6.66 -4.13 -8.18
CA GLU A 138 7.66 -5.16 -7.86
C GLU A 138 7.74 -5.43 -6.36
N ILE A 139 7.59 -4.39 -5.53
CA ILE A 139 7.46 -4.54 -4.07
C ILE A 139 6.26 -5.44 -3.74
N VAL A 140 5.11 -5.16 -4.35
CA VAL A 140 3.89 -5.96 -4.13
C VAL A 140 4.08 -7.40 -4.59
N HIS A 141 4.79 -7.63 -5.70
CA HIS A 141 5.10 -8.98 -6.16
C HIS A 141 5.90 -9.77 -5.11
N ILE A 142 6.87 -9.14 -4.46
CA ILE A 142 7.62 -9.75 -3.36
C ILE A 142 6.67 -10.08 -2.19
N ILE A 143 5.79 -9.15 -1.84
CA ILE A 143 4.80 -9.35 -0.78
C ILE A 143 3.90 -10.54 -1.11
N GLU A 144 3.40 -10.60 -2.34
CA GLU A 144 2.53 -11.70 -2.78
C GLU A 144 3.21 -13.05 -2.72
N THR A 145 4.47 -13.13 -3.18
CA THR A 145 5.18 -14.40 -3.31
C THR A 145 5.93 -14.84 -2.06
N LYS A 146 6.39 -13.91 -1.23
CA LYS A 146 7.23 -14.21 -0.07
C LYS A 146 6.48 -14.11 1.27
N ILE A 147 5.39 -13.35 1.32
CA ILE A 147 4.64 -13.14 2.56
C ILE A 147 3.33 -13.95 2.57
N PHE A 148 2.57 -13.89 1.48
CA PHE A 148 1.24 -14.50 1.41
C PHE A 148 1.20 -15.90 0.76
N MET A 149 2.30 -16.35 0.18
CA MET A 149 2.37 -17.68 -0.43
C MET A 149 3.11 -18.69 0.42
#